data_d2f052e74a664f8c2d8de63c70a1b852
#
_entry.id   d2f052e74a664f8c2d8de63c70a1b852
#
_cell.length_a   1.000
_cell.length_b   1.000
_cell.length_c   1.000
_cell.angle_alpha   90.00
_cell.angle_beta   90.00
_cell.angle_gamma   90.00
#
_symmetry.space_group_name_H-M   'P 1'
#
loop_
_entity.id
_entity.type
_entity.pdbx_description
1 polymer ?
#
loop_
_entity_poly.entity_id
_entity_poly.type
_entity_poly.pdbx_seq_one_letter_code
_entity_poly.pdbx_strand_id
1 'polypeptide(L)'
;MDNPGEIAGHIGTPLTSNATKVLLLGSGELGKQLAMSFQNLGLEVHAVDSYAGAPAHQVAQYSYVADIKDTGRILQLAQEIQPHFVVPEVETVAVEALEEMEAHSDAIVVPSARACAMTQDRQCVREVAENIGLPVSAYRFASSVEELEEAVGELGFPCIIKPDVSTSGKGHMIARDEEDVRTAWETVRRVSSDSQRVVAERFVDFDLEVTLLAIRSIDPATGKLATWFSEPIGHRHERGDLSEEWQPTGMSEIALENARPTHWRCARPPSGRFPARFRSCR
;
A
#
# COMPACT_ATOMS: atom_id res chain seq x y z
N MET A 1 23.50 -12.51 -3.55
CA MET A 1 22.49 -13.54 -3.17
C MET A 1 22.54 -13.57 -1.66
N ASP A 2 21.93 -12.56 -1.08
CA ASP A 2 22.02 -12.39 0.36
C ASP A 2 20.93 -13.27 0.97
N ASN A 3 21.41 -14.13 1.84
CA ASN A 3 20.57 -14.95 2.70
C ASN A 3 19.65 -13.97 3.46
N PRO A 4 18.32 -14.07 3.40
CA PRO A 4 17.50 -13.30 4.32
C PRO A 4 17.94 -13.72 5.71
N GLY A 5 18.50 -12.75 6.48
CA GLY A 5 19.18 -13.00 7.73
C GLY A 5 18.46 -14.03 8.57
N GLU A 6 19.20 -14.91 9.22
CA GLU A 6 18.65 -15.82 10.21
C GLU A 6 17.81 -14.99 11.18
N ILE A 7 16.48 -15.01 10.98
CA ILE A 7 15.57 -14.48 11.99
C ILE A 7 15.90 -15.28 13.24
N ALA A 8 16.40 -14.59 14.25
CA ALA A 8 16.81 -15.21 15.50
C ALA A 8 15.74 -16.19 15.94
N GLY A 9 16.11 -17.45 16.14
CA GLY A 9 15.16 -18.53 16.48
C GLY A 9 14.46 -18.33 17.83
N HIS A 10 14.57 -17.14 18.41
CA HIS A 10 13.99 -16.75 19.69
C HIS A 10 13.39 -15.34 19.62
N ILE A 11 12.15 -15.23 20.02
CA ILE A 11 11.49 -13.95 20.29
C ILE A 11 11.84 -13.52 21.71
N GLY A 12 12.41 -12.33 21.86
CA GLY A 12 12.75 -11.77 23.18
C GLY A 12 11.51 -11.27 23.92
N THR A 13 11.61 -11.20 25.24
CA THR A 13 10.49 -10.79 26.10
C THR A 13 10.28 -9.27 26.02
N PRO A 14 9.07 -8.77 25.71
CA PRO A 14 8.75 -7.35 25.75
C PRO A 14 9.11 -6.68 27.08
N LEU A 15 9.45 -5.41 27.02
CA LEU A 15 9.85 -4.57 28.18
C LEU A 15 11.16 -5.05 28.87
N THR A 16 11.97 -5.81 28.16
CA THR A 16 13.32 -6.22 28.62
C THR A 16 14.40 -5.82 27.61
N SER A 17 15.66 -5.92 28.00
CA SER A 17 16.79 -5.56 27.12
C SER A 17 16.93 -6.44 25.89
N ASN A 18 16.31 -7.61 25.88
CA ASN A 18 16.33 -8.55 24.75
C ASN A 18 14.99 -8.59 23.97
N ALA A 19 14.11 -7.61 24.19
CA ALA A 19 12.83 -7.54 23.48
C ALA A 19 13.01 -7.56 21.95
N THR A 20 12.18 -8.34 21.27
CA THR A 20 12.05 -8.24 19.81
C THR A 20 11.07 -7.11 19.48
N LYS A 21 11.58 -6.04 18.86
CA LYS A 21 10.87 -4.76 18.71
C LYS A 21 10.34 -4.55 17.31
N VAL A 22 9.13 -4.01 17.24
CA VAL A 22 8.49 -3.55 16.00
C VAL A 22 8.31 -2.03 16.07
N LEU A 23 8.80 -1.31 15.07
CA LEU A 23 8.50 0.09 14.83
C LEU A 23 7.33 0.15 13.83
N LEU A 24 6.14 0.53 14.31
CA LEU A 24 4.93 0.64 13.50
C LEU A 24 4.76 2.10 13.08
N LEU A 25 4.81 2.37 11.77
CA LEU A 25 4.64 3.69 11.16
C LEU A 25 3.22 3.81 10.59
N GLY A 26 2.39 4.55 11.29
CA GLY A 26 0.94 4.61 11.12
C GLY A 26 0.25 3.89 12.28
N SER A 27 -0.60 4.62 13.02
CA SER A 27 -1.22 4.13 14.24
C SER A 27 -2.74 4.25 14.19
N GLY A 28 -3.32 4.18 12.98
CA GLY A 28 -4.76 4.19 12.75
C GLY A 28 -5.46 2.93 13.27
N GLU A 29 -6.65 2.67 12.76
CA GLU A 29 -7.49 1.54 13.20
C GLU A 29 -6.87 0.20 12.79
N LEU A 30 -6.34 0.08 11.58
CA LEU A 30 -5.60 -1.10 11.16
C LEU A 30 -4.28 -1.22 11.93
N GLY A 31 -3.57 -0.11 12.16
CA GLY A 31 -2.37 -0.07 13.00
C GLY A 31 -2.62 -0.60 14.40
N LYS A 32 -3.80 -0.33 15.01
CA LYS A 32 -4.20 -0.91 16.29
C LYS A 32 -4.34 -2.43 16.22
N GLN A 33 -4.95 -2.97 15.15
CA GLN A 33 -5.09 -4.42 14.98
C GLN A 33 -3.73 -5.10 14.79
N LEU A 34 -2.83 -4.46 14.01
CA LEU A 34 -1.46 -4.92 13.86
C LEU A 34 -0.70 -4.91 15.20
N ALA A 35 -0.79 -3.83 15.97
CA ALA A 35 -0.16 -3.72 17.27
C ALA A 35 -0.59 -4.86 18.21
N MET A 36 -1.90 -5.11 18.31
CA MET A 36 -2.43 -6.23 19.13
C MET A 36 -1.95 -7.59 18.60
N SER A 37 -1.89 -7.78 17.28
CA SER A 37 -1.40 -9.02 16.67
C SER A 37 0.08 -9.24 16.96
N PHE A 38 0.91 -8.21 16.87
CA PHE A 38 2.33 -8.27 17.23
C PHE A 38 2.54 -8.62 18.71
N GLN A 39 1.75 -8.02 19.59
CA GLN A 39 1.77 -8.34 21.03
C GLN A 39 1.38 -9.80 21.31
N ASN A 40 0.38 -10.32 20.61
CA ASN A 40 -0.01 -11.74 20.71
C ASN A 40 1.12 -12.68 20.26
N LEU A 41 1.99 -12.23 19.36
CA LEU A 41 3.20 -12.94 18.95
C LEU A 41 4.39 -12.74 19.91
N GLY A 42 4.24 -11.95 20.97
CA GLY A 42 5.29 -11.67 21.94
C GLY A 42 6.26 -10.56 21.53
N LEU A 43 5.87 -9.69 20.59
CA LEU A 43 6.71 -8.57 20.15
C LEU A 43 6.44 -7.30 20.97
N GLU A 44 7.46 -6.48 21.13
CA GLU A 44 7.35 -5.15 21.72
C GLU A 44 7.02 -4.13 20.63
N VAL A 45 5.91 -3.39 20.79
CA VAL A 45 5.41 -2.47 19.76
C VAL A 45 5.69 -1.03 20.13
N HIS A 46 6.36 -0.33 19.23
CA HIS A 46 6.62 1.10 19.22
C HIS A 46 5.79 1.75 18.12
N ALA A 47 4.67 2.39 18.49
CA ALA A 47 3.70 2.94 17.53
C ALA A 47 3.93 4.44 17.31
N VAL A 48 4.01 4.86 16.04
CA VAL A 48 4.26 6.25 15.62
C VAL A 48 3.09 6.77 14.80
N ASP A 49 2.64 7.98 15.12
CA ASP A 49 1.68 8.73 14.32
C ASP A 49 1.88 10.24 14.48
N SER A 50 1.27 11.02 13.59
CA SER A 50 1.35 12.50 13.59
C SER A 50 0.57 13.17 14.70
N TYR A 51 -0.30 12.45 15.42
CA TYR A 51 -1.12 12.98 16.51
C TYR A 51 -1.13 12.05 17.73
N ALA A 52 -1.34 12.66 18.90
CA ALA A 52 -1.40 11.93 20.17
C ALA A 52 -2.70 11.14 20.32
N GLY A 53 -2.62 9.97 20.97
CA GLY A 53 -3.79 9.15 21.26
C GLY A 53 -4.37 8.44 20.04
N ALA A 54 -3.61 8.30 18.97
CA ALA A 54 -4.00 7.49 17.82
C ALA A 54 -4.41 6.06 18.26
N PRO A 55 -5.28 5.36 17.51
CA PRO A 55 -5.83 4.07 17.93
C PRO A 55 -4.78 3.05 18.39
N ALA A 56 -3.65 2.90 17.70
CA ALA A 56 -2.59 1.99 18.10
C ALA A 56 -1.82 2.47 19.35
N HIS A 57 -1.74 3.79 19.60
CA HIS A 57 -1.14 4.34 20.82
C HIS A 57 -1.82 3.86 22.09
N GLN A 58 -3.11 3.48 22.01
CA GLN A 58 -3.89 3.01 23.14
C GLN A 58 -3.52 1.59 23.60
N VAL A 59 -2.84 0.82 22.76
CA VAL A 59 -2.52 -0.58 23.02
C VAL A 59 -1.03 -0.88 22.94
N ALA A 60 -0.23 -0.10 22.21
CA ALA A 60 1.21 -0.30 22.08
C ALA A 60 1.95 -0.11 23.42
N GLN A 61 3.08 -0.79 23.62
CA GLN A 61 3.94 -0.58 24.79
C GLN A 61 4.54 0.83 24.80
N TYR A 62 4.87 1.36 23.63
CA TYR A 62 5.42 2.71 23.47
C TYR A 62 4.71 3.45 22.36
N SER A 63 4.46 4.74 22.55
CA SER A 63 3.84 5.61 21.57
C SER A 63 4.64 6.87 21.33
N TYR A 64 4.73 7.29 20.09
CA TYR A 64 5.49 8.47 19.67
C TYR A 64 4.63 9.35 18.77
N VAL A 65 4.69 10.66 19.01
CA VAL A 65 4.07 11.64 18.11
C VAL A 65 5.16 12.21 17.22
N ALA A 66 5.08 11.91 15.93
CA ALA A 66 6.02 12.38 14.93
C ALA A 66 5.36 12.39 13.55
N ASP A 67 5.75 13.32 12.69
CA ASP A 67 5.37 13.26 11.29
C ASP A 67 6.09 12.06 10.64
N ILE A 68 5.32 11.09 10.20
CA ILE A 68 5.82 9.88 9.54
C ILE A 68 6.44 10.14 8.17
N LYS A 69 6.29 11.36 7.64
CA LYS A 69 6.95 11.84 6.42
C LYS A 69 8.30 12.52 6.71
N ASP A 70 8.62 12.79 7.95
CA ASP A 70 9.90 13.39 8.36
C ASP A 70 10.99 12.31 8.44
N THR A 71 11.77 12.20 7.36
CA THR A 71 12.89 11.25 7.24
C THR A 71 13.84 11.33 8.44
N GLY A 72 14.22 12.55 8.85
CA GLY A 72 15.18 12.75 9.93
C GLY A 72 14.63 12.27 11.27
N ARG A 73 13.36 12.58 11.57
CA ARG A 73 12.72 12.16 12.82
C ARG A 73 12.49 10.65 12.88
N ILE A 74 12.10 10.02 11.76
CA ILE A 74 11.92 8.57 11.72
C ILE A 74 13.25 7.83 11.89
N LEU A 75 14.32 8.30 11.24
CA LEU A 75 15.65 7.73 11.44
C LEU A 75 16.16 7.90 12.87
N GLN A 76 15.92 9.05 13.50
CA GLN A 76 16.26 9.27 14.91
C GLN A 76 15.53 8.26 15.80
N LEU A 77 14.21 8.07 15.62
CA LEU A 77 13.44 7.08 16.38
C LEU A 77 13.96 5.65 16.16
N ALA A 78 14.29 5.29 14.92
CA ALA A 78 14.86 3.99 14.62
C ALA A 78 16.21 3.77 15.34
N GLN A 79 17.06 4.79 15.42
CA GLN A 79 18.32 4.75 16.14
C GLN A 79 18.13 4.62 17.68
N GLU A 80 17.14 5.32 18.24
CA GLU A 80 16.81 5.25 19.67
C GLU A 80 16.22 3.89 20.06
N ILE A 81 15.33 3.35 19.23
CA ILE A 81 14.55 2.13 19.49
C ILE A 81 15.36 0.87 19.16
N GLN A 82 16.14 0.90 18.08
CA GLN A 82 16.81 -0.27 17.50
C GLN A 82 15.80 -1.39 17.18
N PRO A 83 14.83 -1.14 16.27
CA PRO A 83 13.80 -2.11 15.96
C PRO A 83 14.37 -3.29 15.14
N HIS A 84 13.80 -4.47 15.35
CA HIS A 84 14.06 -5.65 14.50
C HIS A 84 13.20 -5.63 13.25
N PHE A 85 11.99 -5.06 13.37
CA PHE A 85 11.06 -4.91 12.26
C PHE A 85 10.56 -3.47 12.17
N VAL A 86 10.45 -2.97 10.95
CA VAL A 86 9.81 -1.68 10.63
C VAL A 86 8.62 -1.97 9.75
N VAL A 87 7.44 -1.55 10.20
CA VAL A 87 6.17 -1.83 9.51
C VAL A 87 5.47 -0.53 9.15
N PRO A 88 5.66 -0.03 7.93
CA PRO A 88 4.84 1.06 7.40
C PRO A 88 3.43 0.53 7.12
N GLU A 89 2.44 1.12 7.79
CA GLU A 89 1.02 0.75 7.68
C GLU A 89 0.27 1.70 6.74
N VAL A 90 0.76 2.92 6.60
CA VAL A 90 0.17 3.96 5.75
C VAL A 90 0.99 4.18 4.49
N GLU A 91 0.32 4.59 3.40
CA GLU A 91 0.98 4.85 2.11
C GLU A 91 1.93 6.05 2.17
N THR A 92 1.62 7.05 3.00
CA THR A 92 2.36 8.32 3.06
C THR A 92 3.48 8.28 4.10
N VAL A 93 4.48 7.43 3.92
CA VAL A 93 5.64 7.28 4.80
C VAL A 93 6.90 7.89 4.15
N ALA A 94 7.87 8.29 4.99
CA ALA A 94 9.20 8.70 4.51
C ALA A 94 9.96 7.50 3.90
N VAL A 95 9.86 7.32 2.58
CA VAL A 95 10.50 6.20 1.87
C VAL A 95 12.01 6.24 2.02
N GLU A 96 12.61 7.43 1.98
CA GLU A 96 14.05 7.60 2.16
C GLU A 96 14.54 7.09 3.54
N ALA A 97 13.70 7.21 4.58
CA ALA A 97 14.02 6.63 5.87
C ALA A 97 13.99 5.10 5.85
N LEU A 98 13.04 4.53 5.11
CA LEU A 98 12.96 3.07 4.93
C LEU A 98 14.15 2.53 4.14
N GLU A 99 14.53 3.20 3.03
CA GLU A 99 15.69 2.85 2.21
C GLU A 99 17.00 2.89 3.05
N GLU A 100 17.16 3.93 3.88
CA GLU A 100 18.32 4.07 4.76
C GLU A 100 18.37 2.96 5.82
N MET A 101 17.23 2.61 6.40
CA MET A 101 17.17 1.50 7.37
C MET A 101 17.46 0.15 6.71
N GLU A 102 16.95 -0.14 5.51
CA GLU A 102 17.26 -1.36 4.75
C GLU A 102 18.76 -1.45 4.38
N ALA A 103 19.40 -0.31 4.10
CA ALA A 103 20.79 -0.27 3.66
C ALA A 103 21.80 -0.32 4.82
N HIS A 104 21.46 0.25 5.99
CA HIS A 104 22.44 0.54 7.04
C HIS A 104 22.05 0.03 8.43
N SER A 105 21.00 -0.80 8.55
CA SER A 105 20.63 -1.46 9.80
C SER A 105 20.28 -2.93 9.60
N ASP A 106 20.17 -3.67 10.69
CA ASP A 106 19.69 -5.07 10.67
C ASP A 106 18.16 -5.15 10.70
N ALA A 107 17.46 -4.03 10.68
CA ALA A 107 16.01 -4.00 10.71
C ALA A 107 15.39 -4.53 9.40
N ILE A 108 14.40 -5.38 9.53
CA ILE A 108 13.62 -5.89 8.40
C ILE A 108 12.45 -4.96 8.16
N VAL A 109 12.41 -4.30 7.00
CA VAL A 109 11.32 -3.40 6.59
C VAL A 109 10.27 -4.20 5.80
N VAL A 110 9.01 -4.19 6.27
CA VAL A 110 7.90 -4.95 5.67
C VAL A 110 6.62 -4.11 5.62
N PRO A 111 6.11 -3.79 4.43
CA PRO A 111 6.64 -4.04 3.09
C PRO A 111 7.95 -3.28 2.85
N SER A 112 8.75 -3.72 1.87
CA SER A 112 10.05 -3.10 1.59
C SER A 112 9.92 -1.63 1.19
N ALA A 113 10.97 -0.84 1.42
CA ALA A 113 11.02 0.58 1.02
C ALA A 113 10.63 0.76 -0.46
N ARG A 114 11.13 -0.12 -1.33
CA ARG A 114 10.77 -0.14 -2.73
C ARG A 114 9.28 -0.38 -2.97
N ALA A 115 8.64 -1.29 -2.24
CA ALA A 115 7.20 -1.54 -2.36
C ALA A 115 6.41 -0.31 -1.92
N CYS A 116 6.81 0.35 -0.84
CA CYS A 116 6.21 1.60 -0.38
C CYS A 116 6.34 2.71 -1.43
N ALA A 117 7.53 2.91 -2.00
CA ALA A 117 7.76 3.88 -3.07
C ALA A 117 6.85 3.65 -4.28
N MET A 118 6.70 2.38 -4.70
CA MET A 118 5.85 2.02 -5.83
C MET A 118 4.37 2.31 -5.55
N THR A 119 3.88 2.07 -4.34
CA THR A 119 2.47 2.23 -4.01
C THR A 119 2.06 3.67 -3.74
N GLN A 120 3.01 4.56 -3.47
CA GLN A 120 2.75 5.99 -3.34
C GLN A 120 2.39 6.68 -4.66
N ASP A 121 2.86 6.15 -5.78
CA ASP A 121 2.62 6.71 -7.11
C ASP A 121 1.67 5.81 -7.92
N ARG A 122 0.48 6.33 -8.21
CA ARG A 122 -0.55 5.61 -8.99
C ARG A 122 -0.10 5.30 -10.42
N GLN A 123 0.75 6.14 -11.00
CA GLN A 123 1.31 5.91 -12.33
C GLN A 123 2.31 4.75 -12.28
N CYS A 124 3.21 4.77 -11.31
CA CYS A 124 4.22 3.72 -11.12
C CYS A 124 3.56 2.34 -10.97
N VAL A 125 2.52 2.22 -10.13
CA VAL A 125 1.79 0.95 -9.96
C VAL A 125 1.22 0.44 -11.29
N ARG A 126 0.61 1.33 -12.10
CA ARG A 126 0.03 0.96 -13.39
C ARG A 126 1.09 0.54 -14.40
N GLU A 127 2.17 1.30 -14.51
CA GLU A 127 3.30 0.97 -15.39
C GLU A 127 3.94 -0.36 -15.02
N VAL A 128 4.09 -0.65 -13.72
CA VAL A 128 4.56 -1.94 -13.23
C VAL A 128 3.61 -3.05 -13.64
N ALA A 129 2.30 -2.87 -13.43
CA ALA A 129 1.29 -3.85 -13.79
C ALA A 129 1.30 -4.15 -15.31
N GLU A 130 1.35 -3.12 -16.14
CA GLU A 130 1.46 -3.26 -17.60
C GLU A 130 2.74 -4.00 -18.03
N ASN A 131 3.87 -3.63 -17.44
CA ASN A 131 5.17 -4.23 -17.77
C ASN A 131 5.26 -5.73 -17.42
N ILE A 132 4.52 -6.18 -16.42
CA ILE A 132 4.44 -7.61 -16.06
C ILE A 132 3.25 -8.32 -16.73
N GLY A 133 2.53 -7.61 -17.60
CA GLY A 133 1.44 -8.17 -18.41
C GLY A 133 0.13 -8.39 -17.63
N LEU A 134 -0.12 -7.61 -16.59
CA LEU A 134 -1.40 -7.59 -15.93
C LEU A 134 -2.41 -6.72 -16.70
N PRO A 135 -3.67 -7.12 -16.78
CA PRO A 135 -4.71 -6.27 -17.34
C PRO A 135 -4.92 -5.03 -16.46
N VAL A 136 -4.81 -3.85 -17.06
CA VAL A 136 -5.06 -2.56 -16.42
C VAL A 136 -6.13 -1.85 -17.21
N SER A 137 -7.08 -1.19 -16.55
CA SER A 137 -8.04 -0.31 -17.24
C SER A 137 -7.29 0.78 -17.97
N ALA A 138 -7.77 1.16 -19.16
CA ALA A 138 -7.18 2.29 -19.90
C ALA A 138 -7.26 3.56 -19.06
N TYR A 139 -6.17 4.31 -18.97
CA TYR A 139 -6.05 5.49 -18.12
C TYR A 139 -5.25 6.60 -18.80
N ARG A 140 -5.48 7.84 -18.35
CA ARG A 140 -4.70 9.03 -18.72
C ARG A 140 -4.52 9.92 -17.50
N PHE A 141 -3.34 10.53 -17.39
CA PHE A 141 -3.10 11.58 -16.41
C PHE A 141 -3.32 12.95 -17.04
N ALA A 142 -3.82 13.89 -16.25
CA ALA A 142 -4.08 15.26 -16.67
C ALA A 142 -3.65 16.25 -15.57
N SER A 143 -2.99 17.35 -15.97
CA SER A 143 -2.53 18.42 -15.11
C SER A 143 -3.34 19.71 -15.27
N SER A 144 -4.24 19.72 -16.24
CA SER A 144 -5.22 20.81 -16.49
C SER A 144 -6.60 20.25 -16.83
N VAL A 145 -7.61 21.10 -16.80
CA VAL A 145 -8.96 20.69 -17.18
C VAL A 145 -9.04 20.37 -18.67
N GLU A 146 -8.30 21.09 -19.50
CA GLU A 146 -8.24 20.87 -20.95
C GLU A 146 -7.62 19.51 -21.27
N GLU A 147 -6.51 19.16 -20.61
CA GLU A 147 -5.90 17.83 -20.72
C GLU A 147 -6.83 16.72 -20.23
N LEU A 148 -7.64 17.01 -19.19
CA LEU A 148 -8.61 16.05 -18.68
C LEU A 148 -9.77 15.85 -19.67
N GLU A 149 -10.29 16.92 -20.30
CA GLU A 149 -11.32 16.85 -21.32
C GLU A 149 -10.83 16.03 -22.54
N GLU A 150 -9.57 16.25 -22.98
CA GLU A 150 -8.95 15.44 -24.04
C GLU A 150 -8.81 13.97 -23.64
N ALA A 151 -8.28 13.71 -22.43
CA ALA A 151 -8.12 12.37 -21.90
C ALA A 151 -9.44 11.60 -21.84
N VAL A 152 -10.51 12.24 -21.36
CA VAL A 152 -11.83 11.62 -21.30
C VAL A 152 -12.42 11.43 -22.71
N GLY A 153 -12.17 12.34 -23.65
CA GLY A 153 -12.52 12.18 -25.05
C GLY A 153 -11.93 10.92 -25.68
N GLU A 154 -10.68 10.57 -25.33
CA GLU A 154 -10.02 9.33 -25.78
C GLU A 154 -10.57 8.07 -25.06
N LEU A 155 -10.82 8.16 -23.76
CA LEU A 155 -11.26 7.03 -22.93
C LEU A 155 -12.74 6.70 -23.15
N GLY A 156 -13.55 7.69 -23.43
CA GLY A 156 -15.02 7.62 -23.54
C GLY A 156 -15.72 7.62 -22.19
N PHE A 157 -17.06 7.78 -22.25
CA PHE A 157 -17.93 7.76 -21.08
C PHE A 157 -18.58 6.38 -20.87
N PRO A 158 -18.90 6.02 -19.61
CA PRO A 158 -18.47 6.71 -18.40
C PRO A 158 -16.99 6.47 -18.10
N CYS A 159 -16.37 7.40 -17.37
CA CYS A 159 -15.02 7.23 -16.85
C CYS A 159 -14.96 7.61 -15.37
N ILE A 160 -13.92 7.17 -14.67
CA ILE A 160 -13.68 7.49 -13.27
C ILE A 160 -12.51 8.48 -13.20
N ILE A 161 -12.72 9.61 -12.52
CA ILE A 161 -11.70 10.63 -12.29
C ILE A 161 -11.29 10.58 -10.82
N LYS A 162 -9.99 10.50 -10.57
CA LYS A 162 -9.41 10.33 -9.24
C LYS A 162 -8.25 11.30 -9.05
N PRO A 163 -8.01 11.82 -7.83
CA PRO A 163 -6.74 12.50 -7.55
C PRO A 163 -5.56 11.53 -7.72
N ASP A 164 -4.42 12.03 -8.17
CA ASP A 164 -3.19 11.24 -8.30
C ASP A 164 -2.74 10.67 -6.95
N VAL A 165 -2.88 11.47 -5.89
CA VAL A 165 -2.64 11.05 -4.51
C VAL A 165 -3.95 11.13 -3.73
N SER A 166 -4.48 10.02 -3.27
CA SER A 166 -5.64 9.99 -2.36
C SER A 166 -5.64 8.73 -1.51
N THR A 167 -6.16 8.85 -0.31
CA THR A 167 -6.40 7.73 0.61
C THR A 167 -7.90 7.43 0.68
N SER A 168 -8.25 6.15 0.82
CA SER A 168 -9.62 5.69 1.09
C SER A 168 -10.69 6.16 0.10
N GLY A 169 -10.35 6.27 -1.20
CA GLY A 169 -11.35 6.61 -2.23
C GLY A 169 -11.83 8.06 -2.26
N LYS A 170 -11.31 8.93 -1.39
CA LYS A 170 -11.72 10.34 -1.33
C LYS A 170 -11.44 11.06 -2.66
N GLY A 171 -12.44 11.80 -3.15
CA GLY A 171 -12.33 12.56 -4.39
C GLY A 171 -12.52 11.73 -5.66
N HIS A 172 -12.92 10.47 -5.58
CA HIS A 172 -13.29 9.69 -6.76
C HIS A 172 -14.64 10.13 -7.29
N MET A 173 -14.72 10.39 -8.60
CA MET A 173 -15.95 10.78 -9.28
C MET A 173 -16.14 10.00 -10.59
N ILE A 174 -17.37 9.63 -10.88
CA ILE A 174 -17.75 9.05 -12.17
C ILE A 174 -18.26 10.18 -13.05
N ALA A 175 -17.58 10.42 -14.16
CA ALA A 175 -18.03 11.34 -15.20
C ALA A 175 -18.83 10.56 -16.26
N ARG A 176 -20.05 11.01 -16.56
CA ARG A 176 -20.95 10.44 -17.54
C ARG A 176 -21.10 11.30 -18.79
N ASP A 177 -20.70 12.56 -18.65
CA ASP A 177 -20.72 13.58 -19.70
C ASP A 177 -19.66 14.65 -19.45
N GLU A 178 -19.56 15.63 -20.34
CA GLU A 178 -18.57 16.71 -20.27
C GLU A 178 -18.76 17.64 -19.06
N GLU A 179 -19.99 17.81 -18.57
CA GLU A 179 -20.28 18.66 -17.40
C GLU A 179 -19.74 18.00 -16.12
N ASP A 180 -19.90 16.68 -16.01
CA ASP A 180 -19.33 15.89 -14.93
C ASP A 180 -17.80 15.99 -14.88
N VAL A 181 -17.11 16.09 -16.04
CA VAL A 181 -15.65 16.20 -16.10
C VAL A 181 -15.14 17.47 -15.40
N ARG A 182 -15.80 18.61 -15.68
CA ARG A 182 -15.44 19.90 -15.05
C ARG A 182 -15.73 19.89 -13.56
N THR A 183 -16.88 19.35 -13.19
CA THR A 183 -17.25 19.19 -11.77
C THR A 183 -16.27 18.29 -11.03
N ALA A 184 -15.83 17.20 -11.66
CA ALA A 184 -14.84 16.30 -11.10
C ALA A 184 -13.47 16.99 -10.91
N TRP A 185 -13.00 17.75 -11.90
CA TRP A 185 -11.77 18.54 -11.79
C TRP A 185 -11.79 19.47 -10.58
N GLU A 186 -12.86 20.26 -10.43
CA GLU A 186 -12.98 21.19 -9.31
C GLU A 186 -13.04 20.47 -7.95
N THR A 187 -13.77 19.34 -7.91
CA THR A 187 -13.92 18.55 -6.68
C THR A 187 -12.62 17.90 -6.26
N VAL A 188 -11.90 17.27 -7.19
CA VAL A 188 -10.61 16.65 -6.93
C VAL A 188 -9.61 17.67 -6.41
N ARG A 189 -9.53 18.84 -7.05
CA ARG A 189 -8.62 19.91 -6.62
C ARG A 189 -8.94 20.48 -5.23
N ARG A 190 -10.21 20.44 -4.83
CA ARG A 190 -10.64 20.88 -3.49
C ARG A 190 -10.31 19.87 -2.40
N VAL A 191 -10.39 18.57 -2.73
CA VAL A 191 -10.17 17.47 -1.79
C VAL A 191 -8.67 17.17 -1.62
N SER A 192 -7.89 17.35 -2.68
CA SER A 192 -6.45 17.03 -2.71
C SER A 192 -5.65 18.25 -3.13
N SER A 193 -5.40 19.16 -2.19
CA SER A 193 -4.61 20.38 -2.42
C SER A 193 -3.17 20.09 -2.86
N ASP A 194 -2.64 18.93 -2.48
CA ASP A 194 -1.25 18.54 -2.74
C ASP A 194 -1.09 17.83 -4.09
N SER A 195 -2.19 17.34 -4.70
CA SER A 195 -2.14 16.69 -6.00
C SER A 195 -2.23 17.71 -7.12
N GLN A 196 -1.18 17.78 -7.94
CA GLN A 196 -1.15 18.64 -9.13
C GLN A 196 -1.80 17.97 -10.34
N ARG A 197 -2.03 16.64 -10.29
CA ARG A 197 -2.56 15.83 -11.39
C ARG A 197 -3.79 15.05 -10.95
N VAL A 198 -4.56 14.68 -11.93
CA VAL A 198 -5.66 13.72 -11.80
C VAL A 198 -5.43 12.54 -12.74
N VAL A 199 -6.01 11.40 -12.45
CA VAL A 199 -6.09 10.27 -13.37
C VAL A 199 -7.53 10.04 -13.79
N ALA A 200 -7.77 9.98 -15.09
CA ALA A 200 -9.01 9.49 -15.69
C ALA A 200 -8.82 8.03 -16.07
N GLU A 201 -9.76 7.17 -15.73
CA GLU A 201 -9.77 5.74 -16.03
C GLU A 201 -11.08 5.37 -16.71
N ARG A 202 -11.00 4.49 -17.72
CA ARG A 202 -12.21 3.91 -18.30
C ARG A 202 -12.97 3.15 -17.23
N PHE A 203 -14.27 3.40 -17.16
CA PHE A 203 -15.15 2.65 -16.27
C PHE A 203 -15.17 1.16 -16.67
N VAL A 204 -15.01 0.29 -15.70
CA VAL A 204 -15.14 -1.14 -15.88
C VAL A 204 -16.47 -1.56 -15.27
N ASP A 205 -17.36 -2.07 -16.11
CA ASP A 205 -18.61 -2.69 -15.64
C ASP A 205 -18.29 -4.13 -15.22
N PHE A 206 -18.30 -4.37 -13.91
CA PHE A 206 -17.93 -5.65 -13.32
C PHE A 206 -19.08 -6.23 -12.51
N ASP A 207 -19.22 -7.55 -12.56
CA ASP A 207 -20.21 -8.28 -11.76
C ASP A 207 -19.80 -8.42 -10.30
N LEU A 208 -18.49 -8.44 -10.03
CA LEU A 208 -17.93 -8.69 -8.70
C LEU A 208 -16.59 -7.99 -8.54
N GLU A 209 -16.42 -7.31 -7.41
CA GLU A 209 -15.15 -6.77 -6.94
C GLU A 209 -14.62 -7.60 -5.79
N VAL A 210 -13.35 -8.01 -5.88
CA VAL A 210 -12.70 -8.83 -4.86
C VAL A 210 -11.30 -8.38 -4.55
N THR A 211 -10.89 -8.55 -3.30
CA THR A 211 -9.49 -8.55 -2.89
C THR A 211 -9.02 -9.99 -2.70
N LEU A 212 -7.91 -10.33 -3.32
CA LEU A 212 -7.19 -11.57 -3.09
C LEU A 212 -5.85 -11.24 -2.44
N LEU A 213 -5.75 -11.45 -1.13
CA LEU A 213 -4.53 -11.17 -0.39
C LEU A 213 -3.47 -12.23 -0.70
N ALA A 214 -2.31 -11.78 -1.17
CA ALA A 214 -1.15 -12.63 -1.43
C ALA A 214 -0.10 -12.43 -0.33
N ILE A 215 0.30 -13.51 0.33
CA ILE A 215 1.31 -13.51 1.38
C ILE A 215 2.54 -14.22 0.86
N ARG A 216 3.67 -13.51 0.83
CA ARG A 216 4.96 -14.06 0.39
C ARG A 216 5.91 -14.19 1.57
N SER A 217 6.34 -15.41 1.85
CA SER A 217 7.17 -15.73 3.00
C SER A 217 8.02 -16.99 2.73
N ILE A 218 8.94 -17.30 3.64
CA ILE A 218 9.64 -18.59 3.62
C ILE A 218 8.68 -19.68 4.09
N ASP A 219 8.52 -20.69 3.27
CA ASP A 219 7.78 -21.90 3.64
C ASP A 219 8.60 -22.69 4.68
N PRO A 220 8.11 -22.86 5.91
CA PRO A 220 8.84 -23.57 6.96
C PRO A 220 9.09 -25.05 6.64
N ALA A 221 8.28 -25.67 5.79
CA ALA A 221 8.45 -27.08 5.42
C ALA A 221 9.58 -27.29 4.39
N THR A 222 9.78 -26.31 3.51
CA THR A 222 10.75 -26.45 2.41
C THR A 222 11.96 -25.53 2.53
N GLY A 223 11.91 -24.52 3.42
CA GLY A 223 12.91 -23.45 3.52
C GLY A 223 12.97 -22.54 2.29
N LYS A 224 12.02 -22.62 1.39
CA LYS A 224 11.99 -21.85 0.14
C LYS A 224 10.93 -20.76 0.19
N LEU A 225 11.17 -19.70 -0.57
CA LEU A 225 10.21 -18.63 -0.76
C LEU A 225 8.95 -19.17 -1.46
N ALA A 226 7.79 -18.99 -0.84
CA ALA A 226 6.48 -19.38 -1.35
C ALA A 226 5.48 -18.23 -1.29
N THR A 227 4.37 -18.36 -2.01
CA THR A 227 3.27 -17.41 -1.98
C THR A 227 1.98 -18.16 -1.67
N TRP A 228 1.28 -17.69 -0.66
CA TRP A 228 -0.05 -18.17 -0.27
C TRP A 228 -1.09 -17.11 -0.62
N PHE A 229 -2.31 -17.55 -0.88
CA PHE A 229 -3.44 -16.69 -1.14
C PHE A 229 -4.51 -16.91 -0.09
N SER A 230 -5.11 -15.83 0.39
CA SER A 230 -6.30 -15.91 1.22
C SER A 230 -7.51 -16.41 0.40
N GLU A 231 -8.58 -16.76 1.09
CA GLU A 231 -9.89 -16.79 0.44
C GLU A 231 -10.26 -15.37 -0.04
N PRO A 232 -10.93 -15.25 -1.19
CA PRO A 232 -11.33 -13.96 -1.73
C PRO A 232 -12.23 -13.18 -0.76
N ILE A 233 -11.98 -11.88 -0.65
CA ILE A 233 -12.81 -10.93 0.09
C ILE A 233 -13.63 -10.14 -0.92
N GLY A 234 -14.94 -10.24 -0.86
CA GLY A 234 -15.84 -9.47 -1.70
C GLY A 234 -16.05 -8.08 -1.14
N HIS A 235 -16.23 -7.11 -2.03
CA HIS A 235 -16.48 -5.72 -1.67
C HIS A 235 -17.72 -5.17 -2.36
N ARG A 236 -18.39 -4.26 -1.68
CA ARG A 236 -19.35 -3.37 -2.26
C ARG A 236 -19.03 -1.93 -1.89
N HIS A 237 -18.92 -1.09 -2.90
CA HIS A 237 -18.73 0.34 -2.74
C HIS A 237 -20.02 1.08 -3.04
N GLU A 238 -20.35 2.08 -2.23
CA GLU A 238 -21.43 3.02 -2.47
C GLU A 238 -20.86 4.43 -2.50
N ARG A 239 -21.07 5.13 -3.61
CA ARG A 239 -20.55 6.49 -3.84
C ARG A 239 -19.04 6.65 -3.66
N GLY A 240 -18.27 5.58 -3.88
CA GLY A 240 -16.83 5.55 -3.74
C GLY A 240 -16.35 5.14 -2.35
N ASP A 241 -17.23 5.01 -1.37
CA ASP A 241 -16.92 4.52 -0.05
C ASP A 241 -17.20 3.03 0.06
N LEU A 242 -16.33 2.29 0.76
CA LEU A 242 -16.53 0.89 1.09
C LEU A 242 -17.73 0.76 2.02
N SER A 243 -18.79 0.08 1.57
CA SER A 243 -20.03 -0.10 2.34
C SER A 243 -20.14 -1.48 2.97
N GLU A 244 -19.66 -2.51 2.30
CA GLU A 244 -19.70 -3.88 2.79
C GLU A 244 -18.47 -4.67 2.35
N GLU A 245 -18.02 -5.56 3.23
CA GLU A 245 -17.03 -6.60 2.97
C GLU A 245 -17.55 -7.94 3.48
N TRP A 246 -17.26 -9.01 2.75
CA TRP A 246 -17.63 -10.36 3.18
C TRP A 246 -16.59 -11.39 2.73
N GLN A 247 -16.43 -12.41 3.57
CA GLN A 247 -15.56 -13.57 3.30
C GLN A 247 -16.18 -14.83 3.89
N PRO A 248 -16.23 -15.93 3.16
CA PRO A 248 -15.73 -16.13 1.79
C PRO A 248 -16.66 -15.47 0.75
N THR A 249 -16.08 -15.14 -0.40
CA THR A 249 -16.83 -14.67 -1.57
C THR A 249 -16.97 -15.81 -2.57
N GLY A 250 -18.21 -16.00 -3.04
CA GLY A 250 -18.50 -16.98 -4.09
C GLY A 250 -17.89 -16.53 -5.43
N MET A 251 -16.83 -17.20 -5.84
CA MET A 251 -16.25 -17.08 -7.18
C MET A 251 -16.36 -18.41 -7.90
N SER A 252 -16.49 -18.38 -9.23
CA SER A 252 -16.32 -19.61 -10.00
C SER A 252 -14.88 -20.11 -9.89
N GLU A 253 -14.67 -21.43 -9.98
CA GLU A 253 -13.33 -22.02 -9.98
C GLU A 253 -12.42 -21.39 -11.05
N ILE A 254 -12.97 -21.16 -12.23
CA ILE A 254 -12.24 -20.50 -13.34
C ILE A 254 -11.81 -19.08 -12.99
N ALA A 255 -12.70 -18.30 -12.36
CA ALA A 255 -12.38 -16.93 -11.95
C ALA A 255 -11.30 -16.92 -10.86
N LEU A 256 -11.37 -17.83 -9.91
CA LEU A 256 -10.38 -17.97 -8.84
C LEU A 256 -9.01 -18.43 -9.39
N GLU A 257 -8.99 -19.38 -10.31
CA GLU A 257 -7.77 -19.83 -10.98
C GLU A 257 -7.11 -18.70 -11.79
N ASN A 258 -7.90 -17.88 -12.46
CA ASN A 258 -7.40 -16.73 -13.20
C ASN A 258 -6.87 -15.62 -12.28
N ALA A 259 -7.50 -15.40 -11.13
CA ALA A 259 -7.08 -14.39 -10.17
C ALA A 259 -5.74 -14.74 -9.50
N ARG A 260 -5.51 -16.00 -9.10
CA ARG A 260 -4.28 -16.47 -8.44
C ARG A 260 -3.01 -16.25 -9.26
N PRO A 261 -2.92 -16.64 -10.54
CA PRO A 261 -1.75 -16.35 -11.38
C PRO A 261 -1.47 -14.86 -11.57
N THR A 262 -2.50 -14.04 -11.64
CA THR A 262 -2.39 -12.59 -11.76
C THR A 262 -1.67 -12.02 -10.53
N HIS A 263 -2.11 -12.38 -9.33
CA HIS A 263 -1.45 -11.98 -8.09
C HIS A 263 -0.05 -12.58 -7.93
N TRP A 264 0.17 -13.82 -8.40
CA TRP A 264 1.49 -14.44 -8.35
C TRP A 264 2.52 -13.69 -9.20
N ARG A 265 2.12 -13.13 -10.35
CA ARG A 265 2.99 -12.29 -11.18
C ARG A 265 3.39 -11.01 -10.44
N CYS A 266 2.47 -10.36 -9.73
CA CYS A 266 2.77 -9.20 -8.88
C CYS A 266 3.71 -9.56 -7.72
N ALA A 267 3.52 -10.72 -7.09
CA ALA A 267 4.34 -11.16 -5.97
C ALA A 267 5.73 -11.68 -6.36
N ARG A 268 5.95 -11.97 -7.65
CA ARG A 268 7.25 -12.42 -8.15
C ARG A 268 8.09 -11.21 -8.56
N PRO A 269 9.24 -10.94 -7.94
CA PRO A 269 10.12 -9.90 -8.45
C PRO A 269 10.50 -10.25 -9.88
N PRO A 270 10.46 -9.30 -10.83
CA PRO A 270 10.93 -9.56 -12.17
C PRO A 270 12.38 -10.01 -12.10
N SER A 271 12.67 -11.16 -12.71
CA SER A 271 14.03 -11.66 -12.89
C SER A 271 14.71 -10.75 -13.92
N GLY A 272 15.44 -9.75 -13.47
CA GLY A 272 16.18 -8.84 -14.32
C GLY A 272 16.27 -7.42 -13.75
N ARG A 273 17.27 -6.67 -14.16
CA ARG A 273 17.37 -5.23 -13.88
C ARG A 273 16.16 -4.54 -14.52
N PHE A 274 15.40 -3.78 -13.75
CA PHE A 274 14.37 -2.90 -14.30
C PHE A 274 14.96 -1.98 -15.37
N PRO A 275 14.22 -1.70 -16.46
CA PRO A 275 14.61 -0.68 -17.42
C PRO A 275 14.90 0.63 -16.71
N ALA A 276 15.83 1.41 -17.23
CA ALA A 276 16.29 2.67 -16.62
C ALA A 276 15.16 3.70 -16.34
N ARG A 277 13.97 3.52 -16.94
CA ARG A 277 12.76 4.31 -16.68
C ARG A 277 12.24 4.24 -15.24
N PHE A 278 12.49 3.13 -14.54
CA PHE A 278 12.09 2.98 -13.11
C PHE A 278 12.95 3.80 -12.14
N ARG A 279 14.04 4.41 -12.59
CA ARG A 279 14.81 5.35 -11.76
C ARG A 279 14.14 6.72 -11.59
N SER A 280 13.08 7.00 -12.33
CA SER A 280 12.35 8.28 -12.28
C SER A 280 11.05 8.24 -11.47
N CYS A 281 10.65 7.07 -10.97
CA CYS A 281 9.56 6.95 -9.97
C CYS A 281 10.11 7.29 -8.57
N ARG A 282 10.70 8.50 -8.42
CA ARG A 282 11.08 9.12 -7.15
C ARG A 282 10.27 10.38 -6.95
#